data_fa9f33e6c9bc8f5abfb0618e208e1bcb
#
_entry.id   fa9f33e6c9bc8f5abfb0618e208e1bcb
#
_cell.length_a   1.000
_cell.length_b   1.000
_cell.length_c   1.000
_cell.angle_alpha   90.00
_cell.angle_beta   90.00
_cell.angle_gamma   90.00
#
_symmetry.space_group_name_H-M   'P 1'
#
loop_
_entity.id
_entity.type
_entity.pdbx_description
1 polymer ?
#
loop_
_entity_poly.entity_id
_entity_poly.type
_entity_poly.pdbx_seq_one_letter_code
_entity_poly.pdbx_strand_id
1 'polypeptide(L)'
;IRDLETHPKIQQNYPALSAAAASFAGVQVRNLATVGGNICNASPAGDILPALLALDTQCRIVGPDGERRLPLTEVFAGPGRTVLETAEVLAEILLPLPLANSGSLYIKHSPRGAMDIATLGVASAISLESGSMVCRQARIALGAVAPTPIRAIAAEDVLLGKELTSELIQQAAREAQKAAHPIDDI
;
A
#
# COMPACT_ATOMS: atom_id res chain seq x y z
N ILE A 1 11.61 -7.33 -5.94
CA ILE A 1 10.31 -6.80 -6.46
C ILE A 1 9.84 -7.62 -7.67
N ARG A 2 10.74 -8.09 -8.51
CA ARG A 2 10.36 -8.94 -9.65
C ARG A 2 9.57 -10.18 -9.22
N ASP A 3 9.94 -10.81 -8.11
CA ASP A 3 9.23 -11.98 -7.58
C ASP A 3 7.79 -11.65 -7.18
N LEU A 4 7.52 -10.46 -6.64
CA LEU A 4 6.15 -10.02 -6.34
C LEU A 4 5.29 -9.89 -7.60
N GLU A 5 5.89 -9.44 -8.70
CA GLU A 5 5.20 -9.30 -10.00
C GLU A 5 4.86 -10.67 -10.60
N THR A 6 5.76 -11.66 -10.49
CA THR A 6 5.68 -12.90 -11.27
C THR A 6 5.26 -14.14 -10.50
N HIS A 7 5.32 -14.11 -9.16
CA HIS A 7 5.04 -15.30 -8.36
C HIS A 7 3.53 -15.61 -8.33
N PRO A 8 3.10 -16.83 -8.74
CA PRO A 8 1.69 -17.17 -8.90
C PRO A 8 0.84 -16.96 -7.63
N LYS A 9 1.38 -17.30 -6.45
CA LYS A 9 0.66 -17.10 -5.18
C LYS A 9 0.46 -15.62 -4.85
N ILE A 10 1.38 -14.74 -5.25
CA ILE A 10 1.21 -13.29 -5.05
C ILE A 10 0.16 -12.76 -6.01
N GLN A 11 0.21 -13.15 -7.27
CA GLN A 11 -0.79 -12.76 -8.27
C GLN A 11 -2.20 -13.20 -7.87
N GLN A 12 -2.34 -14.39 -7.32
CA GLN A 12 -3.62 -14.95 -6.91
C GLN A 12 -4.15 -14.32 -5.61
N ASN A 13 -3.30 -14.18 -4.60
CA ASN A 13 -3.73 -13.83 -3.24
C ASN A 13 -3.61 -12.34 -2.93
N TYR A 14 -2.72 -11.61 -3.64
CA TYR A 14 -2.41 -10.20 -3.40
C TYR A 14 -2.31 -9.43 -4.71
N PRO A 15 -3.39 -9.41 -5.54
CA PRO A 15 -3.32 -8.82 -6.88
C PRO A 15 -2.92 -7.33 -6.88
N ALA A 16 -3.31 -6.55 -5.85
CA ALA A 16 -2.84 -5.17 -5.71
C ALA A 16 -1.32 -5.09 -5.60
N LEU A 17 -0.69 -5.99 -4.82
CA LEU A 17 0.77 -6.00 -4.64
C LEU A 17 1.49 -6.41 -5.92
N SER A 18 0.95 -7.39 -6.64
CA SER A 18 1.49 -7.81 -7.95
C SER A 18 1.38 -6.68 -8.98
N ALA A 19 0.24 -5.97 -9.04
CA ALA A 19 0.04 -4.83 -9.93
C ALA A 19 0.97 -3.66 -9.60
N ALA A 20 1.14 -3.35 -8.31
CA ALA A 20 2.08 -2.34 -7.85
C ALA A 20 3.53 -2.69 -8.21
N ALA A 21 3.93 -3.94 -8.02
CA ALA A 21 5.24 -4.43 -8.42
C ALA A 21 5.48 -4.34 -9.93
N ALA A 22 4.46 -4.63 -10.75
CA ALA A 22 4.54 -4.53 -12.21
C ALA A 22 4.70 -3.08 -12.70
N SER A 23 4.14 -2.11 -11.97
CA SER A 23 4.24 -0.68 -12.29
C SER A 23 5.52 -0.02 -11.78
N PHE A 24 6.29 -0.73 -10.93
CA PHE A 24 7.53 -0.24 -10.33
C PHE A 24 8.64 -0.17 -11.36
N ALA A 25 9.12 1.00 -11.69
CA ALA A 25 10.29 1.25 -12.54
C ALA A 25 10.40 0.32 -13.79
N GLY A 26 11.59 0.11 -14.31
CA GLY A 26 11.89 -0.85 -15.38
C GLY A 26 12.24 -2.24 -14.83
N VAL A 27 12.19 -3.27 -15.71
CA VAL A 27 12.49 -4.68 -15.36
C VAL A 27 13.87 -4.81 -14.72
N GLN A 28 14.88 -4.10 -15.22
CA GLN A 28 16.24 -4.12 -14.69
C GLN A 28 16.27 -3.69 -13.22
N VAL A 29 15.55 -2.63 -12.88
CA VAL A 29 15.45 -2.12 -11.50
C VAL A 29 14.67 -3.12 -10.63
N ARG A 30 13.55 -3.67 -11.12
CA ARG A 30 12.77 -4.67 -10.39
C ARG A 30 13.56 -5.94 -10.04
N ASN A 31 14.51 -6.35 -10.89
CA ASN A 31 15.36 -7.50 -10.65
C ASN A 31 16.33 -7.29 -9.47
N LEU A 32 16.72 -6.06 -9.18
CA LEU A 32 17.66 -5.70 -8.11
C LEU A 32 16.97 -5.15 -6.85
N ALA A 33 15.86 -4.44 -7.03
CA ALA A 33 15.15 -3.79 -5.94
C ALA A 33 14.47 -4.81 -5.01
N THR A 34 14.50 -4.50 -3.72
CA THR A 34 13.83 -5.31 -2.69
C THR A 34 12.64 -4.57 -2.08
N VAL A 35 11.71 -5.32 -1.50
CA VAL A 35 10.57 -4.74 -0.76
C VAL A 35 11.06 -3.99 0.48
N GLY A 36 11.97 -4.62 1.24
CA GLY A 36 12.58 -3.99 2.41
C GLY A 36 13.31 -2.69 2.06
N GLY A 37 14.08 -2.69 0.96
CA GLY A 37 14.74 -1.48 0.47
C GLY A 37 13.75 -0.37 0.10
N ASN A 38 12.61 -0.70 -0.51
CA ASN A 38 11.58 0.29 -0.84
C ASN A 38 10.91 0.87 0.41
N ILE A 39 10.61 0.03 1.43
CA ILE A 39 10.09 0.49 2.72
C ILE A 39 11.11 1.39 3.43
N CYS A 40 12.36 0.95 3.55
CA CYS A 40 13.41 1.70 4.25
C CYS A 40 13.80 3.00 3.53
N ASN A 41 13.66 3.05 2.19
CA ASN A 41 13.83 4.27 1.42
C ASN A 41 12.74 5.31 1.72
N ALA A 42 11.58 4.91 2.20
CA ALA A 42 10.48 5.74 2.67
C ALA A 42 10.09 6.88 1.70
N SER A 43 10.22 6.66 0.38
CA SER A 43 9.76 7.63 -0.62
C SER A 43 8.23 7.74 -0.58
N PRO A 44 7.64 8.95 -0.52
CA PRO A 44 6.19 9.12 -0.63
C PRO A 44 5.60 8.51 -1.91
N ALA A 45 6.38 8.51 -2.99
CA ALA A 45 6.01 7.99 -4.31
C ALA A 45 6.42 6.52 -4.53
N GLY A 46 6.74 5.77 -3.47
CA GLY A 46 7.09 4.35 -3.56
C GLY A 46 5.90 3.51 -4.01
N ASP A 47 5.95 2.96 -5.22
CA ASP A 47 4.80 2.31 -5.89
C ASP A 47 4.18 1.16 -5.10
N ILE A 48 4.99 0.33 -4.41
CA ILE A 48 4.47 -0.84 -3.67
C ILE A 48 3.91 -0.47 -2.28
N LEU A 49 4.23 0.71 -1.75
CA LEU A 49 3.87 1.09 -0.38
C LEU A 49 2.35 1.21 -0.17
N PRO A 50 1.57 1.85 -1.05
CA PRO A 50 0.12 1.88 -0.90
C PRO A 50 -0.51 0.47 -0.91
N ALA A 51 -0.02 -0.44 -1.77
CA ALA A 51 -0.51 -1.81 -1.81
C ALA A 51 -0.23 -2.54 -0.49
N LEU A 52 0.96 -2.39 0.08
CA LEU A 52 1.33 -2.97 1.37
C LEU A 52 0.48 -2.40 2.51
N LEU A 53 0.20 -1.08 2.51
CA LEU A 53 -0.67 -0.43 3.51
C LEU A 53 -2.11 -0.94 3.42
N ALA A 54 -2.66 -1.04 2.21
CA ALA A 54 -4.02 -1.56 2.01
C ALA A 54 -4.14 -3.05 2.41
N LEU A 55 -3.05 -3.80 2.33
CA LEU A 55 -2.97 -5.21 2.75
C LEU A 55 -2.68 -5.41 4.24
N ASP A 56 -2.66 -4.33 5.04
CA ASP A 56 -2.43 -4.40 6.49
C ASP A 56 -1.09 -5.05 6.88
N THR A 57 -0.08 -4.74 6.13
CA THR A 57 1.26 -5.29 6.30
C THR A 57 1.86 -4.89 7.64
N GLN A 58 2.54 -5.82 8.29
CA GLN A 58 3.34 -5.57 9.48
C GLN A 58 4.82 -5.75 9.18
N CYS A 59 5.65 -5.04 9.92
CA CYS A 59 7.10 -5.09 9.86
C CYS A 59 7.66 -5.62 11.18
N ARG A 60 8.57 -6.62 11.11
CA ARG A 60 9.40 -7.03 12.24
C ARG A 60 10.76 -6.36 12.12
N ILE A 61 11.10 -5.57 13.12
CA ILE A 61 12.36 -4.84 13.23
C ILE A 61 13.18 -5.50 14.32
N VAL A 62 14.47 -5.71 14.06
CA VAL A 62 15.42 -6.34 14.98
C VAL A 62 16.60 -5.41 15.19
N GLY A 63 17.01 -5.23 16.44
CA GLY A 63 18.16 -4.43 16.84
C GLY A 63 18.88 -5.01 18.04
N PRO A 64 19.91 -4.31 18.56
CA PRO A 64 20.71 -4.78 19.68
C PRO A 64 19.88 -5.04 20.97
N ASP A 65 18.82 -4.26 21.17
CA ASP A 65 17.98 -4.30 22.36
C ASP A 65 16.79 -5.27 22.21
N GLY A 66 16.72 -6.03 21.13
CA GLY A 66 15.67 -7.02 20.90
C GLY A 66 14.93 -6.82 19.58
N GLU A 67 13.66 -7.26 19.56
CA GLU A 67 12.80 -7.15 18.39
C GLU A 67 11.46 -6.49 18.72
N ARG A 68 10.89 -5.82 17.72
CA ARG A 68 9.56 -5.22 17.80
C ARG A 68 8.79 -5.42 16.51
N ARG A 69 7.46 -5.46 16.61
CA ARG A 69 6.55 -5.50 15.45
C ARG A 69 5.73 -4.24 15.41
N LEU A 70 5.64 -3.66 14.21
CA LEU A 70 4.85 -2.44 13.95
C LEU A 70 3.99 -2.66 12.71
N PRO A 71 2.77 -2.12 12.68
CA PRO A 71 2.05 -1.96 11.43
C PRO A 71 2.85 -1.03 10.51
N LEU A 72 2.80 -1.29 9.20
CA LEU A 72 3.56 -0.49 8.22
C LEU A 72 3.19 1.01 8.26
N THR A 73 1.97 1.33 8.68
CA THR A 73 1.51 2.73 8.88
C THR A 73 2.36 3.51 9.90
N GLU A 74 3.00 2.82 10.83
CA GLU A 74 3.82 3.41 11.88
C GLU A 74 5.32 3.42 11.57
N VAL A 75 5.72 2.85 10.42
CA VAL A 75 7.14 2.75 10.03
C VAL A 75 7.67 4.05 9.43
N PHE A 76 6.80 4.87 8.83
CA PHE A 76 7.22 6.09 8.12
C PHE A 76 7.19 7.30 9.05
N ALA A 77 8.34 7.96 9.22
CA ALA A 77 8.49 9.17 10.02
C ALA A 77 8.47 10.46 9.19
N GLY A 78 8.51 10.36 7.85
CA GLY A 78 8.52 11.47 6.90
C GLY A 78 9.17 11.07 5.58
N PRO A 79 9.28 11.99 4.61
CA PRO A 79 9.93 11.72 3.33
C PRO A 79 11.36 11.24 3.53
N GLY A 80 11.69 10.05 3.00
CA GLY A 80 13.01 9.44 3.15
C GLY A 80 13.39 9.04 4.58
N ARG A 81 12.43 8.98 5.50
CA ARG A 81 12.70 8.70 6.92
C ARG A 81 11.76 7.65 7.49
N THR A 82 12.35 6.69 8.18
CA THR A 82 11.62 5.65 8.94
C THR A 82 11.87 5.82 10.44
N VAL A 83 11.14 5.05 11.23
CA VAL A 83 11.32 4.94 12.70
C VAL A 83 12.42 3.95 13.09
N LEU A 84 13.18 3.41 12.14
CA LEU A 84 14.32 2.54 12.42
C LEU A 84 15.43 3.35 13.08
N GLU A 85 15.93 2.84 14.19
CA GLU A 85 17.07 3.40 14.91
C GLU A 85 18.40 2.92 14.34
N THR A 86 19.49 3.54 14.78
CA THR A 86 20.84 3.08 14.41
C THR A 86 21.04 1.64 14.87
N ALA A 87 21.51 0.78 13.97
CA ALA A 87 21.69 -0.66 14.16
C ALA A 87 20.41 -1.50 14.21
N GLU A 88 19.24 -0.93 13.93
CA GLU A 88 18.04 -1.70 13.65
C GLU A 88 17.95 -2.10 12.17
N VAL A 89 17.39 -3.29 11.94
CA VAL A 89 17.18 -3.85 10.60
C VAL A 89 15.71 -4.26 10.45
N LEU A 90 15.09 -3.89 9.34
CA LEU A 90 13.82 -4.46 8.91
C LEU A 90 14.05 -5.92 8.49
N ALA A 91 13.74 -6.85 9.40
CA ALA A 91 14.05 -8.27 9.24
C ALA A 91 12.97 -9.04 8.46
N GLU A 92 11.68 -8.70 8.66
CA GLU A 92 10.57 -9.37 7.99
C GLU A 92 9.45 -8.40 7.65
N ILE A 93 8.74 -8.73 6.56
CA ILE A 93 7.53 -8.07 6.10
C ILE A 93 6.43 -9.13 6.10
N LEU A 94 5.43 -8.93 6.94
CA LEU A 94 4.40 -9.91 7.23
C LEU A 94 3.07 -9.46 6.60
N LEU A 95 2.62 -10.22 5.61
CA LEU A 95 1.32 -10.03 4.96
C LEU A 95 0.29 -10.95 5.62
N PRO A 96 -0.83 -10.43 6.11
CA PRO A 96 -1.92 -11.30 6.58
C PRO A 96 -2.48 -12.11 5.41
N LEU A 97 -3.02 -13.28 5.70
CA LEU A 97 -3.74 -14.06 4.70
C LEU A 97 -4.96 -13.28 4.21
N PRO A 98 -5.28 -13.35 2.90
CA PRO A 98 -6.47 -12.72 2.37
C PRO A 98 -7.73 -13.25 3.07
N LEU A 99 -8.66 -12.34 3.35
CA LEU A 99 -9.96 -12.73 3.86
C LEU A 99 -10.78 -13.43 2.78
N ALA A 100 -11.69 -14.29 3.19
CA ALA A 100 -12.69 -14.84 2.27
C ALA A 100 -13.52 -13.70 1.67
N ASN A 101 -13.96 -13.86 0.42
CA ASN A 101 -14.74 -12.86 -0.33
C ASN A 101 -14.04 -11.49 -0.39
N SER A 102 -12.73 -11.49 -0.57
CA SER A 102 -11.95 -10.27 -0.69
C SER A 102 -11.30 -10.12 -2.06
N GLY A 103 -11.06 -8.86 -2.44
CA GLY A 103 -10.28 -8.49 -3.60
C GLY A 103 -9.43 -7.27 -3.31
N SER A 104 -8.37 -7.09 -4.07
CA SER A 104 -7.54 -5.90 -3.98
C SER A 104 -7.07 -5.44 -5.35
N LEU A 105 -6.84 -4.14 -5.49
CA LEU A 105 -6.40 -3.51 -6.73
C LEU A 105 -5.42 -2.38 -6.42
N TYR A 106 -4.47 -2.16 -7.30
CA TYR A 106 -3.60 -0.98 -7.31
C TYR A 106 -3.67 -0.30 -8.68
N ILE A 107 -3.76 1.02 -8.66
CA ILE A 107 -3.70 1.85 -9.86
C ILE A 107 -2.68 2.96 -9.62
N LYS A 108 -1.78 3.12 -10.60
CA LYS A 108 -0.81 4.22 -10.65
C LYS A 108 -1.23 5.22 -11.72
N HIS A 109 -1.21 6.49 -11.35
CA HIS A 109 -1.28 7.59 -12.31
C HIS A 109 0.09 8.26 -12.42
N SER A 110 0.55 8.46 -13.66
CA SER A 110 1.80 9.16 -13.96
C SER A 110 1.76 9.74 -15.38
N PRO A 111 2.54 10.79 -15.70
CA PRO A 111 2.47 11.49 -16.98
C PRO A 111 2.75 10.61 -18.21
N ARG A 112 3.68 9.65 -18.12
CA ARG A 112 4.15 8.83 -19.26
C ARG A 112 3.66 7.38 -19.23
N GLY A 113 3.09 6.93 -18.14
CA GLY A 113 2.53 5.58 -17.99
C GLY A 113 3.54 4.45 -17.74
N ALA A 114 4.83 4.64 -17.99
CA ALA A 114 5.87 3.64 -17.75
C ALA A 114 7.18 4.30 -17.28
N MET A 115 7.92 3.62 -16.42
CA MET A 115 9.22 4.04 -15.86
C MET A 115 9.20 5.48 -15.31
N ASP A 116 8.09 5.85 -14.70
CA ASP A 116 7.84 7.19 -14.21
C ASP A 116 7.61 7.19 -12.70
N ILE A 117 7.86 8.34 -12.07
CA ILE A 117 7.47 8.56 -10.67
C ILE A 117 5.95 8.71 -10.62
N ALA A 118 5.30 8.09 -9.65
CA ALA A 118 3.87 8.25 -9.48
C ALA A 118 3.51 9.69 -9.12
N THR A 119 2.54 10.26 -9.82
CA THR A 119 1.82 11.47 -9.38
C THR A 119 0.77 11.09 -8.34
N LEU A 120 0.21 9.90 -8.48
CA LEU A 120 -0.75 9.31 -7.53
C LEU A 120 -0.68 7.78 -7.65
N GLY A 121 -0.60 7.11 -6.51
CA GLY A 121 -0.83 5.68 -6.39
C GLY A 121 -2.02 5.41 -5.49
N VAL A 122 -2.97 4.59 -5.91
CA VAL A 122 -4.14 4.20 -5.11
C VAL A 122 -4.19 2.69 -5.01
N ALA A 123 -4.22 2.19 -3.78
CA ALA A 123 -4.49 0.78 -3.50
C ALA A 123 -5.79 0.63 -2.71
N SER A 124 -6.58 -0.36 -3.06
CA SER A 124 -7.75 -0.75 -2.28
C SER A 124 -7.75 -2.25 -2.00
N ALA A 125 -8.18 -2.63 -0.81
CA ALA A 125 -8.45 -4.00 -0.43
C ALA A 125 -9.81 -4.05 0.28
N ILE A 126 -10.74 -4.80 -0.29
CA ILE A 126 -12.14 -4.87 0.16
C ILE A 126 -12.48 -6.32 0.46
N SER A 127 -13.16 -6.58 1.57
CA SER A 127 -13.84 -7.86 1.80
C SER A 127 -15.33 -7.64 2.01
N LEU A 128 -16.11 -8.60 1.53
CA LEU A 128 -17.57 -8.59 1.62
C LEU A 128 -18.06 -9.64 2.61
N GLU A 129 -19.25 -9.43 3.16
CA GLU A 129 -19.97 -10.46 3.88
C GLU A 129 -20.35 -11.61 2.95
N SER A 130 -20.48 -12.81 3.50
CA SER A 130 -20.80 -13.98 2.70
C SER A 130 -22.18 -13.85 2.05
N GLY A 131 -22.22 -14.01 0.73
CA GLY A 131 -23.46 -13.98 -0.05
C GLY A 131 -24.11 -12.60 -0.18
N SER A 132 -23.40 -11.51 0.14
CA SER A 132 -23.93 -10.16 0.02
C SER A 132 -22.91 -9.19 -0.59
N MET A 133 -23.36 -7.97 -0.92
CA MET A 133 -22.50 -6.87 -1.33
C MET A 133 -22.18 -5.92 -0.16
N VAL A 134 -22.45 -6.32 1.08
CA VAL A 134 -22.13 -5.54 2.27
C VAL A 134 -20.62 -5.58 2.53
N CYS A 135 -20.03 -4.42 2.65
CA CYS A 135 -18.62 -4.26 2.93
C CYS A 135 -18.31 -4.64 4.38
N ARG A 136 -17.61 -5.75 4.57
CA ARG A 136 -17.12 -6.20 5.88
C ARG A 136 -15.85 -5.47 6.31
N GLN A 137 -14.98 -5.16 5.35
CA GLN A 137 -13.73 -4.46 5.57
C GLN A 137 -13.34 -3.69 4.31
N ALA A 138 -12.92 -2.46 4.51
CA ALA A 138 -12.31 -1.63 3.47
C ALA A 138 -10.96 -1.10 3.96
N ARG A 139 -9.95 -1.15 3.08
CA ARG A 139 -8.68 -0.46 3.25
C ARG A 139 -8.33 0.25 1.96
N ILE A 140 -8.10 1.55 2.06
CA ILE A 140 -7.77 2.41 0.92
C ILE A 140 -6.51 3.19 1.27
N ALA A 141 -5.47 3.01 0.49
CA ALA A 141 -4.19 3.66 0.71
C ALA A 141 -3.76 4.49 -0.50
N LEU A 142 -3.12 5.62 -0.22
CA LEU A 142 -2.67 6.60 -1.20
C LEU A 142 -1.15 6.76 -1.10
N GLY A 143 -0.51 6.87 -2.25
CA GLY A 143 0.90 7.21 -2.39
C GLY A 143 1.10 8.44 -3.26
N ALA A 144 2.22 9.12 -3.09
CA ALA A 144 2.64 10.34 -3.78
C ALA A 144 1.80 11.59 -3.49
N VAL A 145 0.83 11.55 -2.58
CA VAL A 145 -0.08 12.66 -2.29
C VAL A 145 -0.03 13.16 -0.85
N ALA A 146 0.97 12.75 -0.10
CA ALA A 146 1.23 13.20 1.27
C ALA A 146 2.74 13.02 1.57
N PRO A 147 3.27 13.55 2.69
CA PRO A 147 4.67 13.37 3.09
C PRO A 147 5.10 11.90 3.24
N THR A 148 4.16 11.02 3.52
CA THR A 148 4.33 9.57 3.59
C THR A 148 3.17 8.89 2.87
N PRO A 149 3.28 7.60 2.48
CA PRO A 149 2.11 6.83 2.07
C PRO A 149 1.09 6.77 3.21
N ILE A 150 -0.18 6.98 2.91
CA ILE A 150 -1.25 7.13 3.92
C ILE A 150 -2.42 6.19 3.68
N ARG A 151 -3.18 5.91 4.76
CA ARG A 151 -4.51 5.30 4.70
C ARG A 151 -5.58 6.38 4.66
N ALA A 152 -6.55 6.26 3.76
CA ALA A 152 -7.69 7.17 3.66
C ALA A 152 -8.85 6.69 4.56
N ILE A 153 -8.67 6.77 5.88
CA ILE A 153 -9.58 6.19 6.88
C ILE A 153 -11.01 6.69 6.70
N ALA A 154 -11.22 8.00 6.47
CA ALA A 154 -12.56 8.54 6.25
C ALA A 154 -13.26 7.91 5.02
N ALA A 155 -12.52 7.54 3.99
CA ALA A 155 -13.07 6.85 2.82
C ALA A 155 -13.44 5.39 3.15
N GLU A 156 -12.65 4.72 4.00
CA GLU A 156 -12.93 3.36 4.46
C GLU A 156 -14.20 3.31 5.32
N ASP A 157 -14.36 4.27 6.24
CA ASP A 157 -15.53 4.40 7.12
C ASP A 157 -16.83 4.62 6.34
N VAL A 158 -16.76 5.29 5.18
CA VAL A 158 -17.91 5.47 4.28
C VAL A 158 -18.47 4.12 3.82
N LEU A 159 -17.59 3.14 3.57
CA LEU A 159 -17.95 1.84 2.99
C LEU A 159 -18.34 0.80 4.05
N LEU A 160 -17.74 0.87 5.22
CA LEU A 160 -17.80 -0.17 6.24
C LEU A 160 -19.26 -0.44 6.69
N GLY A 161 -19.65 -1.73 6.66
CA GLY A 161 -20.99 -2.19 7.08
C GLY A 161 -22.14 -1.81 6.14
N LYS A 162 -21.84 -1.31 4.93
CA LYS A 162 -22.86 -0.87 3.97
C LYS A 162 -22.78 -1.68 2.69
N GLU A 163 -23.90 -1.78 1.99
CA GLU A 163 -23.95 -2.35 0.65
C GLU A 163 -23.24 -1.45 -0.34
N LEU A 164 -22.34 -2.03 -1.13
CA LEU A 164 -21.54 -1.28 -2.10
C LEU A 164 -22.38 -0.90 -3.31
N THR A 165 -22.76 0.38 -3.40
CA THR A 165 -23.40 0.98 -4.58
C THR A 165 -22.42 1.92 -5.28
N SER A 166 -22.71 2.25 -6.53
CA SER A 166 -21.90 3.22 -7.28
C SER A 166 -21.82 4.58 -6.58
N GLU A 167 -22.92 5.03 -5.98
CA GLU A 167 -23.00 6.32 -5.24
C GLU A 167 -22.12 6.29 -3.99
N LEU A 168 -22.14 5.17 -3.24
CA LEU A 168 -21.35 4.99 -2.04
C LEU A 168 -19.86 4.96 -2.37
N ILE A 169 -19.47 4.25 -3.45
CA ILE A 169 -18.10 4.20 -3.95
C ILE A 169 -17.61 5.60 -4.36
N GLN A 170 -18.46 6.38 -5.06
CA GLN A 170 -18.12 7.77 -5.40
C GLN A 170 -17.98 8.66 -4.16
N GLN A 171 -18.80 8.45 -3.13
CA GLN A 171 -18.65 9.16 -1.87
C GLN A 171 -17.33 8.83 -1.19
N ALA A 172 -16.96 7.55 -1.10
CA ALA A 172 -15.66 7.12 -0.58
C ALA A 172 -14.49 7.72 -1.39
N ALA A 173 -14.60 7.76 -2.71
CA ALA A 173 -13.58 8.40 -3.56
C ALA A 173 -13.40 9.89 -3.26
N ARG A 174 -14.49 10.62 -2.99
CA ARG A 174 -14.42 12.04 -2.56
C ARG A 174 -13.75 12.20 -1.20
N GLU A 175 -14.01 11.31 -0.26
CA GLU A 175 -13.31 11.34 1.04
C GLU A 175 -11.83 10.98 0.92
N ALA A 176 -11.48 10.02 0.06
CA ALA A 176 -10.08 9.71 -0.24
C ALA A 176 -9.35 10.91 -0.85
N GLN A 177 -9.99 11.67 -1.75
CA GLN A 177 -9.43 12.88 -2.33
C GLN A 177 -9.11 13.94 -1.26
N LYS A 178 -9.95 14.10 -0.24
CA LYS A 178 -9.71 15.05 0.86
C LYS A 178 -8.53 14.68 1.74
N ALA A 179 -8.14 13.41 1.77
CA ALA A 179 -6.98 12.94 2.53
C ALA A 179 -5.65 13.30 1.85
N ALA A 180 -5.67 13.74 0.59
CA ALA A 180 -4.47 14.13 -0.14
C ALA A 180 -3.97 15.50 0.33
N HIS A 181 -2.72 15.54 0.78
CA HIS A 181 -1.99 16.75 1.19
C HIS A 181 -0.59 16.70 0.58
N PRO A 182 -0.47 16.89 -0.76
CA PRO A 182 0.82 16.79 -1.44
C PRO A 182 1.81 17.81 -0.89
N ILE A 183 3.07 17.44 -0.88
CA ILE A 183 4.20 18.33 -0.57
C ILE A 183 4.75 18.91 -1.87
N ASP A 184 5.35 20.07 -1.78
CA ASP A 184 6.19 20.60 -2.85
C ASP A 184 7.51 19.80 -2.86
N ASP A 185 7.71 19.04 -3.92
CA ASP A 185 8.88 18.21 -4.13
C ASP A 185 9.47 18.58 -5.50
N ILE A 186 10.50 19.40 -5.49
CA ILE A 186 11.22 19.87 -6.68
C ILE A 186 12.61 19.26 -6.70
#